data_f56ecb38023c3c7e484b259a43107305
#
_entry.id   f56ecb38023c3c7e484b259a43107305
#
_cell.length_a   1.000
_cell.length_b   1.000
_cell.length_c   1.000
_cell.angle_alpha   90.00
_cell.angle_beta   90.00
_cell.angle_gamma   90.00
#
_symmetry.space_group_name_H-M   'P 1'
#
loop_
_entity.id
_entity.type
_entity.pdbx_description
1 polymer ?
#
loop_
_entity_poly.entity_id
_entity_poly.type
_entity_poly.pdbx_seq_one_letter_code
_entity_poly.pdbx_strand_id
1 'polypeptide(L)'
;MMPTLIEIKNSILNKFHQELSQAVSNIERQPADSQRKAQAINFVANQVRNSLIPWIESLPISERTDASLILQYCFSVASLEYRNKVWPYEYMAFSRRVGELWEGFCSAAWDYPNRPRVQRFQFPDFNDVRRTLRARIDENIGGHERKQELQIDIDLLFEIIGDINMREDEVFSVDA
;
A
#
# COMPACT_ATOMS: atom_id res chain seq x y z
N MET A 1 -31.91 -3.22 -15.95
CA MET A 1 -31.74 -2.58 -14.62
C MET A 1 -30.27 -2.71 -14.29
N MET A 2 -29.57 -1.61 -14.00
CA MET A 2 -28.14 -1.65 -13.65
C MET A 2 -27.99 -2.16 -12.21
N PRO A 3 -26.99 -3.01 -11.93
CA PRO A 3 -26.75 -3.49 -10.59
C PRO A 3 -26.33 -2.34 -9.67
N THR A 4 -26.80 -2.35 -8.44
CA THR A 4 -26.37 -1.41 -7.41
C THR A 4 -24.93 -1.73 -6.97
N LEU A 5 -24.21 -0.75 -6.39
CA LEU A 5 -22.86 -0.98 -5.84
C LEU A 5 -22.83 -2.10 -4.79
N ILE A 6 -23.92 -2.28 -4.05
CA ILE A 6 -24.06 -3.36 -3.06
C ILE A 6 -24.17 -4.72 -3.77
N GLU A 7 -24.93 -4.81 -4.85
CA GLU A 7 -25.05 -6.04 -5.65
C GLU A 7 -23.72 -6.40 -6.30
N ILE A 8 -23.01 -5.41 -6.84
CA ILE A 8 -21.66 -5.59 -7.39
C ILE A 8 -20.73 -6.14 -6.31
N LYS A 9 -20.68 -5.51 -5.13
CA LYS A 9 -19.85 -5.95 -4.00
C LYS A 9 -20.17 -7.40 -3.60
N ASN A 10 -21.44 -7.70 -3.43
CA ASN A 10 -21.87 -9.04 -3.00
C ASN A 10 -21.55 -10.10 -4.06
N SER A 11 -21.71 -9.80 -5.33
CA SER A 11 -21.34 -10.69 -6.43
C SER A 11 -19.85 -11.00 -6.43
N ILE A 12 -19.00 -9.98 -6.28
CA ILE A 12 -17.55 -10.11 -6.22
C ILE A 12 -17.14 -10.92 -4.97
N LEU A 13 -17.66 -10.57 -3.78
CA LEU A 13 -17.35 -11.31 -2.55
C LEU A 13 -17.77 -12.77 -2.63
N ASN A 14 -18.94 -13.06 -3.14
CA ASN A 14 -19.42 -14.44 -3.30
C ASN A 14 -18.49 -15.25 -4.21
N LYS A 15 -17.98 -14.65 -5.29
CA LYS A 15 -16.99 -15.30 -6.17
C LYS A 15 -15.69 -15.61 -5.42
N PHE A 16 -15.16 -14.66 -4.64
CA PHE A 16 -13.98 -14.90 -3.79
C PHE A 16 -14.25 -15.99 -2.77
N HIS A 17 -15.38 -15.95 -2.06
CA HIS A 17 -15.71 -16.95 -1.04
C HIS A 17 -15.85 -18.35 -1.63
N GLN A 18 -16.47 -18.48 -2.79
CA GLN A 18 -16.62 -19.77 -3.48
C GLN A 18 -15.26 -20.38 -3.82
N GLU A 19 -14.40 -19.63 -4.51
CA GLU A 19 -13.11 -20.13 -4.98
C GLU A 19 -12.12 -20.36 -3.83
N LEU A 20 -12.06 -19.42 -2.89
CA LEU A 20 -11.12 -19.51 -1.77
C LEU A 20 -11.51 -20.56 -0.72
N SER A 21 -12.81 -20.79 -0.48
CA SER A 21 -13.26 -21.88 0.39
C SER A 21 -12.85 -23.25 -0.17
N GLN A 22 -13.00 -23.43 -1.48
CA GLN A 22 -12.55 -24.65 -2.14
C GLN A 22 -11.04 -24.79 -2.11
N ALA A 23 -10.31 -23.69 -2.33
CA ALA A 23 -8.86 -23.66 -2.27
C ALA A 23 -8.33 -24.02 -0.85
N VAL A 24 -8.91 -23.47 0.22
CA VAL A 24 -8.55 -23.80 1.61
C VAL A 24 -8.71 -25.30 1.84
N SER A 25 -9.85 -25.88 1.51
CA SER A 25 -10.12 -27.30 1.69
C SER A 25 -9.11 -28.23 0.99
N ASN A 26 -8.60 -27.79 -0.17
CA ASN A 26 -7.59 -28.52 -0.93
C ASN A 26 -6.18 -28.31 -0.36
N ILE A 27 -5.84 -27.08 0.02
CA ILE A 27 -4.51 -26.71 0.51
C ILE A 27 -4.25 -27.23 1.93
N GLU A 28 -5.26 -27.27 2.79
CA GLU A 28 -5.12 -27.83 4.15
C GLU A 28 -4.66 -29.28 4.14
N ARG A 29 -5.09 -30.06 3.16
CA ARG A 29 -4.73 -31.47 2.99
C ARG A 29 -3.30 -31.69 2.45
N GLN A 30 -2.65 -30.65 1.97
CA GLN A 30 -1.31 -30.76 1.41
C GLN A 30 -0.24 -30.76 2.52
N PRO A 31 0.81 -31.57 2.41
CA PRO A 31 1.92 -31.59 3.34
C PRO A 31 2.85 -30.38 3.06
N ALA A 32 2.39 -29.18 3.41
CA ALA A 32 3.13 -27.94 3.26
C ALA A 32 3.12 -27.13 4.56
N ASP A 33 4.15 -26.29 4.76
CA ASP A 33 4.17 -25.35 5.88
C ASP A 33 3.10 -24.25 5.70
N SER A 34 2.76 -23.60 6.82
CA SER A 34 1.71 -22.58 6.84
C SER A 34 2.00 -21.39 5.91
N GLN A 35 3.28 -21.02 5.75
CA GLN A 35 3.68 -19.93 4.87
C GLN A 35 3.37 -20.27 3.41
N ARG A 36 3.74 -21.47 2.96
CA ARG A 36 3.43 -21.94 1.60
C ARG A 36 1.95 -22.06 1.35
N LYS A 37 1.19 -22.54 2.35
CA LYS A 37 -0.27 -22.57 2.29
C LYS A 37 -0.87 -21.17 2.12
N ALA A 38 -0.38 -20.20 2.89
CA ALA A 38 -0.82 -18.81 2.77
C ALA A 38 -0.45 -18.18 1.40
N GLN A 39 0.72 -18.51 0.85
CA GLN A 39 1.10 -18.09 -0.51
C GLN A 39 0.19 -18.69 -1.58
N ALA A 40 -0.18 -19.95 -1.45
CA ALA A 40 -1.10 -20.62 -2.36
C ALA A 40 -2.50 -19.98 -2.34
N ILE A 41 -3.02 -19.61 -1.16
CA ILE A 41 -4.27 -18.85 -1.03
C ILE A 41 -4.16 -17.49 -1.73
N ASN A 42 -3.05 -16.78 -1.54
CA ASN A 42 -2.81 -15.49 -2.21
C ASN A 42 -2.78 -15.63 -3.73
N PHE A 43 -2.19 -16.70 -4.24
CA PHE A 43 -2.16 -17.01 -5.66
C PHE A 43 -3.57 -17.20 -6.22
N VAL A 44 -4.42 -18.02 -5.56
CA VAL A 44 -5.82 -18.23 -5.97
C VAL A 44 -6.61 -16.93 -5.89
N ALA A 45 -6.43 -16.13 -4.82
CA ALA A 45 -7.09 -14.83 -4.71
C ALA A 45 -6.74 -13.89 -5.88
N ASN A 46 -5.47 -13.85 -6.29
CA ASN A 46 -5.05 -13.07 -7.46
C ASN A 46 -5.66 -13.61 -8.77
N GLN A 47 -5.77 -14.92 -8.93
CA GLN A 47 -6.45 -15.50 -10.10
C GLN A 47 -7.92 -15.09 -10.17
N VAL A 48 -8.63 -15.13 -9.04
CA VAL A 48 -10.02 -14.67 -8.95
C VAL A 48 -10.12 -13.19 -9.31
N ARG A 49 -9.27 -12.35 -8.72
CA ARG A 49 -9.21 -10.92 -9.05
C ARG A 49 -9.03 -10.69 -10.54
N ASN A 50 -8.02 -11.33 -11.13
CA ASN A 50 -7.71 -11.17 -12.54
C ASN A 50 -8.84 -11.67 -13.45
N SER A 51 -9.57 -12.71 -13.06
CA SER A 51 -10.72 -13.22 -13.83
C SER A 51 -11.90 -12.25 -13.84
N LEU A 52 -12.00 -11.33 -12.88
CA LEU A 52 -13.06 -10.34 -12.78
C LEU A 52 -12.76 -9.03 -13.53
N ILE A 53 -11.49 -8.76 -13.85
CA ILE A 53 -11.09 -7.54 -14.56
C ILE A 53 -11.84 -7.38 -15.91
N PRO A 54 -11.90 -8.39 -16.80
CA PRO A 54 -12.61 -8.23 -18.09
C PRO A 54 -14.09 -7.90 -17.92
N TRP A 55 -14.72 -8.44 -16.88
CA TRP A 55 -16.12 -8.11 -16.58
C TRP A 55 -16.26 -6.64 -16.16
N ILE A 56 -15.38 -6.14 -15.30
CA ILE A 56 -15.36 -4.73 -14.91
C ILE A 56 -15.12 -3.82 -16.13
N GLU A 57 -14.20 -4.21 -17.00
CA GLU A 57 -13.90 -3.44 -18.23
C GLU A 57 -15.08 -3.41 -19.20
N SER A 58 -16.01 -4.36 -19.11
CA SER A 58 -17.24 -4.38 -19.90
C SER A 58 -18.34 -3.44 -19.37
N LEU A 59 -18.20 -2.94 -18.12
CA LEU A 59 -19.16 -2.00 -17.53
C LEU A 59 -19.07 -0.62 -18.19
N PRO A 60 -20.11 0.21 -18.08
CA PRO A 60 -20.05 1.62 -18.47
C PRO A 60 -18.91 2.35 -17.77
N ILE A 61 -18.27 3.30 -18.44
CA ILE A 61 -17.11 4.04 -17.92
C ILE A 61 -17.39 4.67 -16.55
N SER A 62 -18.61 5.18 -16.34
CA SER A 62 -19.04 5.77 -15.08
C SER A 62 -19.04 4.81 -13.89
N GLU A 63 -19.15 3.50 -14.16
CA GLU A 63 -19.26 2.45 -13.13
C GLU A 63 -17.98 1.65 -12.94
N ARG A 64 -17.09 1.63 -13.94
CA ARG A 64 -15.80 0.90 -13.88
C ARG A 64 -14.99 1.26 -12.67
N THR A 65 -15.07 2.49 -12.32
CA THR A 65 -14.41 3.12 -11.22
C THR A 65 -14.77 2.49 -9.91
N ASP A 66 -15.98 2.63 -9.56
CA ASP A 66 -16.47 2.12 -8.30
C ASP A 66 -16.35 0.59 -8.25
N ALA A 67 -16.59 -0.09 -9.37
CA ALA A 67 -16.42 -1.53 -9.49
C ALA A 67 -14.96 -1.96 -9.29
N SER A 68 -13.97 -1.22 -9.80
CA SER A 68 -12.55 -1.51 -9.59
C SER A 68 -12.13 -1.33 -8.13
N LEU A 69 -12.60 -0.27 -7.48
CA LEU A 69 -12.34 -0.05 -6.04
C LEU A 69 -13.01 -1.11 -5.18
N ILE A 70 -14.25 -1.50 -5.53
CA ILE A 70 -14.95 -2.60 -4.86
C ILE A 70 -14.20 -3.92 -5.05
N LEU A 71 -13.70 -4.20 -6.26
CA LEU A 71 -12.89 -5.39 -6.51
C LEU A 71 -11.62 -5.41 -5.64
N GLN A 72 -10.91 -4.29 -5.56
CA GLN A 72 -9.70 -4.19 -4.73
C GLN A 72 -10.03 -4.37 -3.24
N TYR A 73 -11.10 -3.75 -2.75
CA TYR A 73 -11.58 -3.95 -1.39
C TYR A 73 -11.92 -5.42 -1.11
N CYS A 74 -12.73 -6.05 -1.96
CA CYS A 74 -13.13 -7.45 -1.79
C CYS A 74 -11.94 -8.40 -1.84
N PHE A 75 -10.99 -8.17 -2.76
CA PHE A 75 -9.73 -8.91 -2.84
C PHE A 75 -8.94 -8.81 -1.54
N SER A 76 -8.78 -7.60 -0.99
CA SER A 76 -8.03 -7.35 0.23
C SER A 76 -8.66 -8.08 1.43
N VAL A 77 -9.97 -7.92 1.62
CA VAL A 77 -10.71 -8.55 2.73
C VAL A 77 -10.68 -10.07 2.62
N ALA A 78 -11.01 -10.62 1.45
CA ALA A 78 -11.03 -12.06 1.25
C ALA A 78 -9.63 -12.68 1.37
N SER A 79 -8.60 -12.05 0.81
CA SER A 79 -7.21 -12.51 0.95
C SER A 79 -6.79 -12.58 2.42
N LEU A 80 -7.09 -11.55 3.20
CA LEU A 80 -6.75 -11.52 4.62
C LEU A 80 -7.49 -12.62 5.39
N GLU A 81 -8.81 -12.75 5.19
CA GLU A 81 -9.64 -13.75 5.86
C GLU A 81 -9.15 -15.17 5.59
N TYR A 82 -8.99 -15.53 4.31
CA TYR A 82 -8.67 -16.90 3.94
C TYR A 82 -7.22 -17.28 4.20
N ARG A 83 -6.28 -16.34 4.15
CA ARG A 83 -4.92 -16.56 4.61
C ARG A 83 -4.87 -16.81 6.12
N ASN A 84 -5.65 -16.08 6.90
CA ASN A 84 -5.73 -16.27 8.34
C ASN A 84 -6.28 -17.66 8.73
N LYS A 85 -7.14 -18.27 7.89
CA LYS A 85 -7.65 -19.64 8.10
C LYS A 85 -6.53 -20.69 8.04
N VAL A 86 -5.60 -20.54 7.10
CA VAL A 86 -4.48 -21.51 6.92
C VAL A 86 -3.23 -21.16 7.69
N TRP A 87 -3.08 -19.90 8.08
CA TRP A 87 -1.98 -19.40 8.89
C TRP A 87 -2.48 -18.26 9.80
N PRO A 88 -2.96 -18.58 10.99
CA PRO A 88 -3.45 -17.60 11.94
C PRO A 88 -2.38 -16.54 12.26
N TYR A 89 -2.78 -15.28 12.21
CA TYR A 89 -1.88 -14.16 12.49
C TYR A 89 -1.83 -13.89 13.99
N GLU A 90 -0.65 -13.64 14.53
CA GLU A 90 -0.51 -12.90 15.77
C GLU A 90 -1.02 -11.46 15.61
N TYR A 91 -1.47 -10.85 16.72
CA TYR A 91 -2.10 -9.53 16.70
C TYR A 91 -1.27 -8.46 15.97
N MET A 92 0.03 -8.38 16.26
CA MET A 92 0.93 -7.39 15.62
C MET A 92 1.10 -7.67 14.12
N ALA A 93 1.23 -8.92 13.73
CA ALA A 93 1.30 -9.32 12.32
C ALA A 93 -0.01 -9.02 11.59
N PHE A 94 -1.15 -9.19 12.25
CA PHE A 94 -2.46 -8.85 11.70
C PHE A 94 -2.59 -7.35 11.46
N SER A 95 -2.25 -6.52 12.45
CA SER A 95 -2.31 -5.05 12.34
C SER A 95 -1.46 -4.54 11.18
N ARG A 96 -0.22 -5.04 11.05
CA ARG A 96 0.64 -4.72 9.93
C ARG A 96 0.02 -5.11 8.59
N ARG A 97 -0.56 -6.31 8.48
CA ARG A 97 -1.20 -6.77 7.24
C ARG A 97 -2.42 -5.94 6.87
N VAL A 98 -3.20 -5.49 7.85
CA VAL A 98 -4.32 -4.57 7.60
C VAL A 98 -3.79 -3.25 7.02
N GLY A 99 -2.70 -2.69 7.57
CA GLY A 99 -2.04 -1.50 7.03
C GLY A 99 -1.61 -1.69 5.58
N GLU A 100 -0.84 -2.75 5.27
CA GLU A 100 -0.39 -3.07 3.91
C GLU A 100 -1.54 -3.20 2.89
N LEU A 101 -2.68 -3.76 3.32
CA LEU A 101 -3.87 -3.86 2.47
C LEU A 101 -4.54 -2.51 2.26
N TRP A 102 -4.56 -1.67 3.31
CA TRP A 102 -5.13 -0.34 3.23
C TRP A 102 -4.31 0.58 2.32
N GLU A 103 -3.00 0.51 2.38
CA GLU A 103 -2.09 1.20 1.46
C GLU A 103 -2.37 0.80 0.00
N GLY A 104 -2.48 -0.51 -0.26
CA GLY A 104 -2.84 -1.01 -1.60
C GLY A 104 -4.19 -0.51 -2.09
N PHE A 105 -5.17 -0.39 -1.21
CA PHE A 105 -6.48 0.17 -1.54
C PHE A 105 -6.39 1.68 -1.82
N CYS A 106 -5.68 2.43 -0.99
CA CYS A 106 -5.45 3.86 -1.20
C CYS A 106 -4.70 4.10 -2.51
N SER A 107 -3.63 3.37 -2.79
CA SER A 107 -2.91 3.47 -4.07
C SER A 107 -3.83 3.23 -5.26
N ALA A 108 -4.66 2.19 -5.24
CA ALA A 108 -5.63 1.93 -6.30
C ALA A 108 -6.65 3.07 -6.46
N ALA A 109 -7.04 3.73 -5.37
CA ALA A 109 -7.94 4.89 -5.41
C ALA A 109 -7.27 6.13 -5.99
N TRP A 110 -5.94 6.27 -5.86
CA TRP A 110 -5.17 7.42 -6.37
C TRP A 110 -4.80 7.26 -7.84
N ASP A 111 -4.47 6.06 -8.29
CA ASP A 111 -4.13 5.77 -9.68
C ASP A 111 -5.35 5.86 -10.62
N TYR A 112 -6.44 6.43 -10.11
CA TYR A 112 -7.73 6.46 -10.76
C TYR A 112 -7.76 7.42 -11.96
N PRO A 113 -8.03 6.92 -13.18
CA PRO A 113 -7.89 7.72 -14.41
C PRO A 113 -8.87 8.89 -14.53
N ASN A 114 -9.93 8.93 -13.72
CA ASN A 114 -10.97 9.95 -13.82
C ASN A 114 -10.86 11.09 -12.80
N ARG A 115 -9.78 11.15 -12.02
CA ARG A 115 -9.53 12.26 -11.09
C ARG A 115 -8.23 13.01 -11.41
N PRO A 116 -8.19 13.81 -12.49
CA PRO A 116 -6.97 14.51 -12.92
C PRO A 116 -6.44 15.52 -11.88
N ARG A 117 -7.17 15.77 -10.80
CA ARG A 117 -6.78 16.71 -9.73
C ARG A 117 -6.10 16.05 -8.54
N VAL A 118 -6.10 14.72 -8.45
CA VAL A 118 -5.42 14.00 -7.38
C VAL A 118 -4.09 13.53 -7.92
N GLN A 119 -3.03 14.23 -7.58
CA GLN A 119 -1.67 13.81 -7.87
C GLN A 119 -1.14 13.02 -6.67
N ARG A 120 -0.57 11.87 -6.94
CA ARG A 120 0.18 11.12 -5.93
C ARG A 120 1.38 11.97 -5.55
N PHE A 121 1.41 12.43 -4.30
CA PHE A 121 2.56 13.11 -3.75
C PHE A 121 3.44 12.06 -3.06
N GLN A 122 4.60 11.83 -3.64
CA GLN A 122 5.63 11.04 -2.99
C GLN A 122 6.53 12.00 -2.22
N PHE A 123 6.62 11.80 -0.92
CA PHE A 123 7.56 12.58 -0.13
C PHE A 123 8.98 12.29 -0.61
N PRO A 124 9.80 13.33 -0.82
CA PRO A 124 11.18 13.13 -1.18
C PRO A 124 11.92 12.41 -0.06
N ASP A 125 12.92 11.60 -0.44
CA ASP A 125 13.81 10.96 0.51
C ASP A 125 14.39 11.99 1.49
N PHE A 126 14.46 11.64 2.77
CA PHE A 126 14.94 12.55 3.82
C PHE A 126 16.34 13.08 3.53
N ASN A 127 17.23 12.26 2.99
CA ASN A 127 18.58 12.67 2.62
C ASN A 127 18.58 13.66 1.45
N ASP A 128 17.65 13.57 0.53
CA ASP A 128 17.49 14.53 -0.56
C ASP A 128 16.95 15.88 -0.04
N VAL A 129 15.99 15.85 0.87
CA VAL A 129 15.48 17.04 1.57
C VAL A 129 16.62 17.70 2.36
N ARG A 130 17.39 16.92 3.11
CA ARG A 130 18.54 17.38 3.90
C ARG A 130 19.59 18.05 3.00
N ARG A 131 19.98 17.43 1.88
CA ARG A 131 20.93 18.01 0.92
C ARG A 131 20.42 19.31 0.31
N THR A 132 19.16 19.34 -0.11
CA THR A 132 18.53 20.51 -0.69
C THR A 132 18.42 21.65 0.31
N LEU A 133 18.02 21.35 1.54
CA LEU A 133 17.92 22.33 2.62
C LEU A 133 19.29 22.92 2.94
N ARG A 134 20.31 22.06 3.07
CA ARG A 134 21.69 22.50 3.32
C ARG A 134 22.21 23.43 2.22
N ALA A 135 22.04 23.06 0.95
CA ALA A 135 22.45 23.90 -0.17
C ALA A 135 21.77 25.28 -0.15
N ARG A 136 20.47 25.34 0.15
CA ARG A 136 19.75 26.62 0.28
C ARG A 136 20.23 27.45 1.48
N ILE A 137 20.55 26.82 2.60
CA ILE A 137 21.10 27.52 3.77
C ILE A 137 22.47 28.08 3.41
N ASP A 138 23.36 27.29 2.83
CA ASP A 138 24.70 27.71 2.42
C ASP A 138 24.66 28.89 1.44
N GLU A 139 23.71 28.87 0.51
CA GLU A 139 23.46 29.98 -0.41
C GLU A 139 23.03 31.26 0.32
N ASN A 140 22.08 31.14 1.26
CA ASN A 140 21.55 32.28 2.00
C ASN A 140 22.56 32.90 2.96
N ILE A 141 23.45 32.11 3.59
CA ILE A 141 24.47 32.62 4.50
C ILE A 141 25.74 33.05 3.77
N GLY A 142 25.83 32.82 2.46
CA GLY A 142 27.06 33.04 1.67
C GLY A 142 27.63 34.45 1.76
N GLY A 143 26.78 35.46 1.90
CA GLY A 143 27.17 36.89 2.08
C GLY A 143 27.11 37.42 3.52
N HIS A 144 26.83 36.58 4.51
CA HIS A 144 26.66 37.06 5.90
C HIS A 144 28.00 37.27 6.61
N GLU A 145 28.13 38.37 7.38
CA GLU A 145 29.38 38.70 8.07
C GLU A 145 29.81 37.60 9.08
N ARG A 146 28.86 36.90 9.70
CA ARG A 146 29.08 35.81 10.64
C ARG A 146 28.99 34.43 9.99
N LYS A 147 29.33 34.31 8.73
CA LYS A 147 29.17 33.07 7.93
C LYS A 147 29.81 31.86 8.62
N GLN A 148 31.00 31.98 9.15
CA GLN A 148 31.73 30.86 9.77
C GLN A 148 31.03 30.36 11.04
N GLU A 149 30.52 31.24 11.90
CA GLU A 149 29.81 30.87 13.11
C GLU A 149 28.48 30.20 12.76
N LEU A 150 27.73 30.79 11.86
CA LEU A 150 26.46 30.23 11.38
C LEU A 150 26.64 28.84 10.73
N GLN A 151 27.76 28.64 10.02
CA GLN A 151 28.05 27.35 9.41
C GLN A 151 28.31 26.27 10.47
N ILE A 152 29.01 26.59 11.53
CA ILE A 152 29.28 25.69 12.68
C ILE A 152 27.94 25.31 13.35
N ASP A 153 27.08 26.29 13.61
CA ASP A 153 25.79 26.07 14.26
C ASP A 153 24.87 25.18 13.40
N ILE A 154 24.89 25.39 12.07
CA ILE A 154 24.10 24.60 11.12
C ILE A 154 24.66 23.18 11.03
N ASP A 155 25.97 22.99 10.99
CA ASP A 155 26.59 21.67 10.96
C ASP A 155 26.24 20.87 12.20
N LEU A 156 26.31 21.50 13.39
CA LEU A 156 25.88 20.91 14.64
C LEU A 156 24.39 20.55 14.64
N LEU A 157 23.53 21.41 14.12
CA LEU A 157 22.12 21.14 14.00
C LEU A 157 21.84 19.90 13.11
N PHE A 158 22.53 19.80 11.97
CA PHE A 158 22.38 18.64 11.08
C PHE A 158 22.96 17.36 11.67
N GLU A 159 23.99 17.45 12.49
CA GLU A 159 24.54 16.32 13.25
C GLU A 159 23.52 15.82 14.28
N ILE A 160 22.95 16.72 15.09
CA ILE A 160 21.90 16.39 16.07
C ILE A 160 20.68 15.76 15.40
N ILE A 161 20.22 16.31 14.27
CA ILE A 161 19.09 15.76 13.52
C ILE A 161 19.47 14.38 12.95
N GLY A 162 20.71 14.20 12.50
CA GLY A 162 21.21 12.91 12.01
C GLY A 162 21.23 11.84 13.11
N ASP A 163 21.65 12.22 14.31
CA ASP A 163 21.70 11.29 15.46
C ASP A 163 20.30 10.92 15.99
N ILE A 164 19.34 11.85 15.92
CA ILE A 164 17.94 11.59 16.28
C ILE A 164 17.26 10.72 15.25
N ASN A 165 17.63 10.85 13.99
CA ASN A 165 16.93 10.30 12.85
C ASN A 165 17.64 9.12 12.23
N MET A 166 18.24 8.19 12.95
CA MET A 166 18.40 6.94 12.26
C MET A 166 19.81 6.47 11.97
N ARG A 167 19.95 5.25 12.25
CA ARG A 167 20.91 4.38 11.57
C ARG A 167 20.66 4.48 10.06
N GLU A 168 21.71 4.52 9.27
CA GLU A 168 21.69 4.70 7.81
C GLU A 168 20.84 3.66 7.04
N ASP A 169 20.43 2.59 7.72
CA ASP A 169 19.65 1.47 7.18
C ASP A 169 18.13 1.57 7.44
N GLU A 170 17.65 2.58 8.15
CA GLU A 170 16.23 2.82 8.38
C GLU A 170 15.74 4.03 7.57
N VAL A 171 15.41 3.80 6.32
CA VAL A 171 14.74 4.79 5.47
C VAL A 171 13.25 4.79 5.80
N PHE A 172 12.75 5.87 6.41
CA PHE A 172 11.31 6.12 6.43
C PHE A 172 10.87 6.66 5.09
N SER A 173 10.22 5.83 4.30
CA SER A 173 9.34 6.31 3.25
C SER A 173 7.96 6.52 3.89
N VAL A 174 7.55 7.76 4.03
CA VAL A 174 6.16 8.08 4.36
C VAL A 174 5.41 8.12 3.03
N ASP A 175 4.85 6.98 2.66
CA ASP A 175 3.87 6.93 1.59
C ASP A 175 2.55 7.48 2.16
N ALA A 176 2.13 8.64 1.66
CA ALA A 176 0.86 9.27 2.01
C ALA A 176 -0.27 8.77 1.12
#